data_47b759c4dac31b0a0445960175a74e6b
#
_entry.id   47b759c4dac31b0a0445960175a74e6b
#
_cell.length_a   1.000
_cell.length_b   1.000
_cell.length_c   1.000
_cell.angle_alpha   90.00
_cell.angle_beta   90.00
_cell.angle_gamma   90.00
#
_symmetry.space_group_name_H-M   'P 1'
#
loop_
_entity.id
_entity.type
_entity.pdbx_description
1 polymer ?
#
loop_
_entity_poly.entity_id
_entity_poly.type
_entity_poly.pdbx_seq_one_letter_code
_entity_poly.pdbx_strand_id
1 'polypeptide(L)'
;KEVLQALDIDYRDCTVYPSLDAKPVPGMEINILDSDTRIEEEKRSIPFVVERRQDSHLTLGEEKTLAAGQNGEKVITVSYTNIDGKMVKRELGETITVEPQSEIVAVGTNKTVETSRGNVSYRMVKTMEATAYTAADGDGNGITSIGLTAKHGIIAVDPRVIPYGTRVYIPGYGFAVAGDTGGAIIGNRIDLCMDSYHDAISFGRRNVELYILE
;
A
#
# COMPACT_ATOMS: atom_id res chain seq x y z
N LYS A 1 -40.99 3.58 33.64
CA LYS A 1 -42.37 3.34 34.11
C LYS A 1 -43.24 4.58 33.94
N GLU A 2 -42.89 5.70 34.54
CA GLU A 2 -43.64 6.95 34.52
C GLU A 2 -43.97 7.46 33.10
N VAL A 3 -43.00 7.30 32.16
CA VAL A 3 -43.18 7.69 30.76
C VAL A 3 -44.30 6.88 30.08
N LEU A 4 -44.37 5.56 30.29
CA LEU A 4 -45.42 4.70 29.72
C LEU A 4 -46.78 5.01 30.31
N GLN A 5 -46.82 5.31 31.62
CA GLN A 5 -48.04 5.75 32.29
C GLN A 5 -48.55 7.10 31.77
N ALA A 6 -47.64 8.04 31.56
CA ALA A 6 -47.99 9.37 31.01
C ALA A 6 -48.49 9.31 29.57
N LEU A 7 -48.11 8.28 28.80
CA LEU A 7 -48.57 8.05 27.43
C LEU A 7 -49.80 7.11 27.36
N ASP A 8 -50.37 6.70 28.50
CA ASP A 8 -51.51 5.76 28.61
C ASP A 8 -51.26 4.42 27.86
N ILE A 9 -50.02 3.92 27.92
CA ILE A 9 -49.64 2.66 27.28
C ILE A 9 -49.78 1.51 28.26
N ASP A 10 -50.59 0.50 27.91
CA ASP A 10 -50.74 -0.74 28.70
C ASP A 10 -49.53 -1.65 28.43
N TYR A 11 -48.83 -2.04 29.48
CA TYR A 11 -47.62 -2.89 29.41
C TYR A 11 -47.67 -4.04 30.43
N ARG A 12 -48.87 -4.31 31.05
CA ARG A 12 -49.01 -5.27 32.17
C ARG A 12 -48.69 -6.71 31.80
N ASP A 13 -48.98 -7.08 30.56
CA ASP A 13 -48.73 -8.42 30.03
C ASP A 13 -47.64 -8.40 28.92
N CYS A 14 -46.68 -7.47 29.03
CA CYS A 14 -45.64 -7.27 28.05
C CYS A 14 -44.24 -7.31 28.66
N THR A 15 -43.24 -7.69 27.84
CA THR A 15 -41.83 -7.52 28.16
C THR A 15 -41.40 -6.13 27.69
N VAL A 16 -40.80 -5.32 28.57
CA VAL A 16 -40.39 -3.95 28.25
C VAL A 16 -38.85 -3.86 28.24
N TYR A 17 -38.30 -3.32 27.17
CA TYR A 17 -36.86 -3.03 27.04
C TYR A 17 -36.64 -1.56 26.65
N PRO A 18 -35.70 -0.83 27.28
CA PRO A 18 -34.97 -1.17 28.52
C PRO A 18 -35.95 -1.39 29.70
N SER A 19 -35.46 -1.97 30.79
CA SER A 19 -36.32 -2.31 31.94
C SER A 19 -37.06 -1.10 32.45
N LEU A 20 -38.20 -1.33 33.12
CA LEU A 20 -39.07 -0.27 33.70
C LEU A 20 -38.35 0.62 34.72
N ASP A 21 -37.23 0.18 35.25
CA ASP A 21 -36.37 0.93 36.20
C ASP A 21 -35.28 1.75 35.53
N ALA A 22 -35.10 1.61 34.20
CA ALA A 22 -34.13 2.39 33.44
C ALA A 22 -34.48 3.89 33.51
N LYS A 23 -33.45 4.73 33.72
CA LYS A 23 -33.63 6.18 33.71
C LYS A 23 -33.81 6.66 32.28
N PRO A 24 -34.89 7.39 31.97
CA PRO A 24 -35.11 7.91 30.61
C PRO A 24 -34.03 8.95 30.25
N VAL A 25 -33.54 8.85 28.99
CA VAL A 25 -32.63 9.83 28.39
C VAL A 25 -33.20 10.29 27.05
N PRO A 26 -32.88 11.49 26.57
CA PRO A 26 -33.30 11.97 25.27
C PRO A 26 -32.92 10.99 24.16
N GLY A 27 -33.89 10.64 23.28
CA GLY A 27 -33.68 9.69 22.19
C GLY A 27 -33.75 8.21 22.59
N MET A 28 -34.06 7.87 23.85
CA MET A 28 -34.21 6.48 24.28
C MET A 28 -35.40 5.84 23.57
N GLU A 29 -35.18 4.70 22.91
CA GLU A 29 -36.23 3.85 22.40
C GLU A 29 -36.74 2.90 23.49
N ILE A 30 -38.05 2.80 23.61
CA ILE A 30 -38.69 1.86 24.53
C ILE A 30 -39.43 0.82 23.68
N ASN A 31 -38.99 -0.42 23.75
CA ASN A 31 -39.61 -1.55 23.07
C ASN A 31 -40.61 -2.25 24.02
N ILE A 32 -41.83 -2.42 23.58
CA ILE A 32 -42.89 -3.17 24.27
C ILE A 32 -43.11 -4.43 23.44
N LEU A 33 -42.84 -5.58 24.03
CA LEU A 33 -42.80 -6.87 23.37
C LEU A 33 -43.79 -7.84 24.02
N ASP A 34 -44.23 -8.87 23.29
CA ASP A 34 -45.13 -9.90 23.82
C ASP A 34 -44.53 -10.59 25.06
N SER A 35 -45.40 -11.06 25.96
CA SER A 35 -45.03 -11.63 27.27
C SER A 35 -44.12 -12.87 27.16
N ASP A 36 -44.19 -13.62 26.07
CA ASP A 36 -43.40 -14.81 25.80
C ASP A 36 -42.07 -14.50 25.03
N THR A 37 -41.74 -13.21 24.91
CA THR A 37 -40.46 -12.77 24.33
C THR A 37 -39.31 -12.95 25.33
N ARG A 38 -38.26 -13.66 24.91
CA ARG A 38 -37.01 -13.80 25.64
C ARG A 38 -36.01 -12.77 25.16
N ILE A 39 -35.39 -12.05 26.10
CA ILE A 39 -34.31 -11.10 25.81
C ILE A 39 -33.00 -11.74 26.21
N GLU A 40 -32.02 -11.68 25.30
CA GLU A 40 -30.67 -12.19 25.51
C GLU A 40 -29.61 -11.15 25.10
N GLU A 41 -28.43 -11.27 25.68
CA GLU A 41 -27.24 -10.50 25.29
C GLU A 41 -26.29 -11.38 24.51
N GLU A 42 -25.90 -10.92 23.33
CA GLU A 42 -24.91 -11.58 22.49
C GLU A 42 -23.66 -10.73 22.40
N LYS A 43 -22.50 -11.32 22.69
CA LYS A 43 -21.21 -10.65 22.46
C LYS A 43 -20.81 -10.83 21.02
N ARG A 44 -20.36 -9.73 20.39
CA ARG A 44 -19.80 -9.74 19.03
C ARG A 44 -18.50 -8.96 18.99
N SER A 45 -17.53 -9.51 18.26
CA SER A 45 -16.28 -8.83 18.00
C SER A 45 -16.46 -7.70 17.00
N ILE A 46 -15.78 -6.58 17.24
CA ILE A 46 -15.65 -5.47 16.30
C ILE A 46 -14.24 -5.57 15.70
N PRO A 47 -14.10 -5.85 14.39
CA PRO A 47 -12.78 -5.95 13.80
C PRO A 47 -12.06 -4.60 13.84
N PHE A 48 -10.73 -4.63 14.06
CA PHE A 48 -9.90 -3.44 13.96
C PHE A 48 -9.70 -3.02 12.49
N VAL A 49 -9.28 -1.78 12.29
CA VAL A 49 -8.93 -1.21 10.98
C VAL A 49 -7.40 -1.16 10.86
N VAL A 50 -6.87 -1.40 9.66
CA VAL A 50 -5.45 -1.25 9.37
C VAL A 50 -5.20 0.14 8.78
N GLU A 51 -4.45 0.97 9.51
CA GLU A 51 -3.98 2.28 9.06
C GLU A 51 -2.59 2.17 8.46
N ARG A 52 -2.42 2.59 7.20
CA ARG A 52 -1.13 2.62 6.51
C ARG A 52 -0.56 4.03 6.54
N ARG A 53 0.68 4.18 7.05
CA ARG A 53 1.40 5.46 7.12
C ARG A 53 2.68 5.37 6.30
N GLN A 54 2.93 6.39 5.48
CA GLN A 54 4.15 6.47 4.69
C GLN A 54 5.36 6.72 5.60
N ASP A 55 6.46 5.99 5.34
CA ASP A 55 7.74 6.15 6.04
C ASP A 55 8.88 6.21 5.02
N SER A 56 9.55 7.37 4.98
CA SER A 56 10.71 7.61 4.09
C SER A 56 12.00 6.94 4.56
N HIS A 57 12.04 6.36 5.77
CA HIS A 57 13.19 5.61 6.27
C HIS A 57 13.16 4.13 5.86
N LEU A 58 12.00 3.64 5.43
CA LEU A 58 11.83 2.29 4.91
C LEU A 58 11.95 2.28 3.38
N THR A 59 12.58 1.24 2.85
CA THR A 59 12.70 1.04 1.39
C THR A 59 11.33 0.83 0.76
N LEU A 60 11.16 1.28 -0.47
CA LEU A 60 9.90 1.11 -1.22
C LEU A 60 9.49 -0.37 -1.28
N GLY A 61 8.28 -0.65 -0.83
CA GLY A 61 7.73 -2.02 -0.76
C GLY A 61 8.01 -2.74 0.56
N GLU A 62 8.80 -2.16 1.45
CA GLU A 62 8.98 -2.66 2.81
C GLU A 62 7.81 -2.19 3.69
N GLU A 63 7.26 -3.10 4.50
CA GLU A 63 6.21 -2.78 5.47
C GLU A 63 6.67 -3.17 6.87
N LYS A 64 6.32 -2.34 7.85
CA LYS A 64 6.63 -2.58 9.27
C LYS A 64 5.44 -2.25 10.14
N THR A 65 4.97 -3.23 10.93
CA THR A 65 3.93 -2.99 11.92
C THR A 65 4.51 -2.15 13.07
N LEU A 66 3.95 -0.96 13.27
CA LEU A 66 4.31 -0.05 14.37
C LEU A 66 3.47 -0.30 15.62
N ALA A 67 2.19 -0.65 15.44
CA ALA A 67 1.27 -1.01 16.50
C ALA A 67 0.36 -2.14 16.01
N ALA A 68 0.23 -3.19 16.81
CA ALA A 68 -0.68 -4.30 16.50
C ALA A 68 -2.12 -3.87 16.74
N GLY A 69 -3.02 -4.28 15.83
CA GLY A 69 -4.45 -4.07 15.98
C GLY A 69 -5.05 -4.97 17.06
N GLN A 70 -6.11 -4.48 17.71
CA GLN A 70 -6.90 -5.28 18.64
C GLN A 70 -8.38 -5.13 18.31
N ASN A 71 -9.08 -6.26 18.22
CA ASN A 71 -10.52 -6.23 18.02
C ASN A 71 -11.22 -5.65 19.25
N GLY A 72 -12.23 -4.85 19.01
CA GLY A 72 -13.18 -4.43 20.02
C GLY A 72 -14.22 -5.51 20.31
N GLU A 73 -15.08 -5.24 21.28
CA GLU A 73 -16.23 -6.08 21.65
C GLU A 73 -17.46 -5.20 21.79
N LYS A 74 -18.60 -5.68 21.29
CA LYS A 74 -19.91 -5.10 21.53
C LYS A 74 -20.87 -6.16 22.04
N VAL A 75 -21.79 -5.72 22.89
CA VAL A 75 -22.93 -6.49 23.36
C VAL A 75 -24.16 -6.05 22.58
N ILE A 76 -24.84 -6.98 21.96
CA ILE A 76 -26.10 -6.76 21.24
C ILE A 76 -27.19 -7.37 22.08
N THR A 77 -28.20 -6.56 22.46
CA THR A 77 -29.42 -7.05 23.09
C THR A 77 -30.38 -7.51 22.02
N VAL A 78 -30.80 -8.76 22.07
CA VAL A 78 -31.68 -9.37 21.09
C VAL A 78 -32.94 -9.90 21.77
N SER A 79 -34.08 -9.79 21.08
CA SER A 79 -35.33 -10.45 21.47
C SER A 79 -35.57 -11.68 20.60
N TYR A 80 -36.06 -12.73 21.21
CA TYR A 80 -36.55 -13.94 20.56
C TYR A 80 -38.05 -14.11 20.90
N THR A 81 -38.89 -13.98 19.89
CA THR A 81 -40.35 -14.12 20.03
C THR A 81 -40.83 -15.30 19.17
N ASN A 82 -41.69 -16.16 19.73
CA ASN A 82 -42.32 -17.23 18.96
C ASN A 82 -43.60 -16.70 18.29
N ILE A 83 -43.55 -16.61 16.95
CA ILE A 83 -44.73 -16.20 16.16
C ILE A 83 -45.13 -17.40 15.28
N ASP A 84 -46.32 -17.92 15.52
CA ASP A 84 -46.88 -19.08 14.78
C ASP A 84 -45.93 -20.29 14.69
N GLY A 85 -45.23 -20.58 15.78
CA GLY A 85 -44.27 -21.69 15.88
C GLY A 85 -42.88 -21.41 15.27
N LYS A 86 -42.64 -20.20 14.84
CA LYS A 86 -41.35 -19.76 14.33
C LYS A 86 -40.69 -18.77 15.29
N MET A 87 -39.41 -19.02 15.65
CA MET A 87 -38.60 -18.07 16.43
C MET A 87 -38.18 -16.91 15.54
N VAL A 88 -38.61 -15.72 15.89
CA VAL A 88 -38.21 -14.46 15.25
C VAL A 88 -37.20 -13.76 16.16
N LYS A 89 -36.02 -13.49 15.63
CA LYS A 89 -34.97 -12.73 16.30
C LYS A 89 -35.00 -11.27 15.86
N ARG A 90 -34.92 -10.35 16.82
CA ARG A 90 -34.86 -8.91 16.57
C ARG A 90 -33.78 -8.28 17.45
N GLU A 91 -32.91 -7.45 16.87
CA GLU A 91 -31.96 -6.63 17.64
C GLU A 91 -32.68 -5.42 18.22
N LEU A 92 -32.54 -5.23 19.54
CA LEU A 92 -33.16 -4.14 20.28
C LEU A 92 -32.22 -2.97 20.55
N GLY A 93 -30.91 -3.24 20.58
CA GLY A 93 -29.87 -2.24 20.80
C GLY A 93 -28.48 -2.85 20.86
N GLU A 94 -27.47 -2.01 20.77
CA GLU A 94 -26.08 -2.43 20.93
C GLU A 94 -25.32 -1.47 21.84
N THR A 95 -24.31 -2.01 22.52
CA THR A 95 -23.40 -1.24 23.37
C THR A 95 -21.98 -1.71 23.12
N ILE A 96 -21.08 -0.80 22.78
CA ILE A 96 -19.65 -1.10 22.65
C ILE A 96 -19.06 -1.22 24.06
N THR A 97 -18.51 -2.38 24.37
CA THR A 97 -17.86 -2.66 25.67
C THR A 97 -16.34 -2.50 25.61
N VAL A 98 -15.75 -2.74 24.45
CA VAL A 98 -14.32 -2.52 24.17
C VAL A 98 -14.20 -1.88 22.80
N GLU A 99 -13.59 -0.70 22.72
CA GLU A 99 -13.28 -0.04 21.45
C GLU A 99 -12.17 -0.79 20.70
N PRO A 100 -12.29 -1.00 19.37
CA PRO A 100 -11.22 -1.58 18.60
C PRO A 100 -10.02 -0.63 18.52
N GLN A 101 -8.81 -1.18 18.54
CA GLN A 101 -7.57 -0.43 18.33
C GLN A 101 -7.01 -0.73 16.96
N SER A 102 -6.80 0.31 16.14
CA SER A 102 -6.26 0.15 14.79
C SER A 102 -4.85 -0.46 14.78
N GLU A 103 -4.59 -1.33 13.83
CA GLU A 103 -3.22 -1.70 13.46
C GLU A 103 -2.60 -0.53 12.69
N ILE A 104 -1.36 -0.16 13.04
CA ILE A 104 -0.60 0.86 12.31
C ILE A 104 0.56 0.20 11.60
N VAL A 105 0.57 0.29 10.27
CA VAL A 105 1.61 -0.26 9.40
C VAL A 105 2.34 0.89 8.70
N ALA A 106 3.65 1.01 8.94
CA ALA A 106 4.53 1.89 8.16
C ALA A 106 4.80 1.24 6.80
N VAL A 107 4.64 2.01 5.72
CA VAL A 107 4.88 1.58 4.34
C VAL A 107 6.04 2.39 3.78
N GLY A 108 7.10 1.72 3.36
CA GLY A 108 8.32 2.32 2.84
C GLY A 108 8.07 3.10 1.55
N THR A 109 8.63 4.32 1.51
CA THR A 109 8.58 5.20 0.34
C THR A 109 9.95 5.53 -0.21
N ASN A 110 11.04 5.10 0.47
CA ASN A 110 12.41 5.37 0.06
C ASN A 110 12.81 4.49 -1.13
N LYS A 111 13.00 5.11 -2.30
CA LYS A 111 13.42 4.46 -3.53
C LYS A 111 14.95 4.40 -3.58
N THR A 112 15.54 3.36 -2.99
CA THR A 112 16.99 3.15 -3.06
C THR A 112 17.33 1.84 -3.75
N VAL A 113 18.48 1.81 -4.40
CA VAL A 113 19.11 0.60 -4.95
C VAL A 113 20.46 0.39 -4.27
N GLU A 114 20.74 -0.85 -3.87
CA GLU A 114 22.03 -1.21 -3.31
C GLU A 114 23.10 -1.25 -4.40
N THR A 115 24.21 -0.58 -4.14
CA THR A 115 25.35 -0.52 -5.06
C THR A 115 26.64 -0.86 -4.32
N SER A 116 27.73 -1.08 -5.04
CA SER A 116 29.08 -1.25 -4.45
C SER A 116 29.57 -0.05 -3.62
N ARG A 117 28.88 1.10 -3.73
CA ARG A 117 29.18 2.35 -2.99
C ARG A 117 28.12 2.67 -1.92
N GLY A 118 27.27 1.67 -1.57
CA GLY A 118 26.14 1.84 -0.64
C GLY A 118 24.81 2.08 -1.36
N ASN A 119 23.79 2.40 -0.60
CA ASN A 119 22.45 2.66 -1.13
C ASN A 119 22.38 4.01 -1.83
N VAL A 120 21.83 4.04 -3.03
CA VAL A 120 21.66 5.25 -3.84
C VAL A 120 20.21 5.46 -4.20
N SER A 121 19.71 6.67 -3.96
CA SER A 121 18.34 7.04 -4.28
C SER A 121 18.12 7.13 -5.79
N TYR A 122 16.95 6.65 -6.24
CA TYR A 122 16.53 6.76 -7.63
C TYR A 122 15.11 7.28 -7.74
N ARG A 123 14.82 8.01 -8.80
CA ARG A 123 13.45 8.49 -9.06
C ARG A 123 12.60 7.52 -9.90
N MET A 124 13.26 6.71 -10.75
CA MET A 124 12.57 5.80 -11.68
C MET A 124 13.46 4.61 -12.02
N VAL A 125 12.86 3.46 -12.23
CA VAL A 125 13.48 2.27 -12.82
C VAL A 125 12.83 1.96 -14.16
N LYS A 126 13.63 1.58 -15.16
CA LYS A 126 13.17 1.14 -16.50
C LYS A 126 13.86 -0.17 -16.87
N THR A 127 13.11 -1.09 -17.47
CA THR A 127 13.70 -2.24 -18.15
C THR A 127 14.12 -1.82 -19.57
N MET A 128 15.41 -1.98 -19.89
CA MET A 128 16.00 -1.59 -21.17
C MET A 128 16.64 -2.78 -21.84
N GLU A 129 16.50 -2.90 -23.18
CA GLU A 129 17.33 -3.81 -23.96
C GLU A 129 18.71 -3.18 -24.11
N ALA A 130 19.73 -3.84 -23.59
CA ALA A 130 21.09 -3.34 -23.58
C ALA A 130 22.00 -4.17 -24.50
N THR A 131 22.83 -3.46 -25.26
CA THR A 131 24.01 -3.95 -25.99
C THR A 131 25.25 -3.27 -25.46
N ALA A 132 26.41 -3.57 -26.00
CA ALA A 132 27.67 -2.92 -25.62
C ALA A 132 28.49 -2.56 -26.83
N TYR A 133 29.25 -1.46 -26.72
CA TYR A 133 30.15 -0.93 -27.70
C TYR A 133 31.50 -0.47 -27.07
N THR A 134 32.49 -0.14 -27.87
CA THR A 134 33.75 0.41 -27.44
C THR A 134 34.01 1.77 -28.07
N ALA A 135 34.98 2.52 -27.55
CA ALA A 135 35.40 3.81 -28.11
C ALA A 135 35.92 3.71 -29.58
N ALA A 136 36.25 2.52 -30.05
CA ALA A 136 36.68 2.26 -31.41
C ALA A 136 35.53 2.00 -32.39
N ASP A 137 34.30 1.82 -31.89
CA ASP A 137 33.12 1.61 -32.71
C ASP A 137 32.59 2.94 -33.30
N GLY A 138 31.78 2.87 -34.32
CA GLY A 138 31.26 4.06 -35.01
C GLY A 138 32.27 4.68 -35.94
N ASP A 139 32.56 5.98 -35.81
CA ASP A 139 33.53 6.71 -36.60
C ASP A 139 34.98 6.56 -36.08
N GLY A 140 35.14 5.86 -34.94
CA GLY A 140 36.43 5.53 -34.35
C GLY A 140 37.17 6.68 -33.71
N ASN A 141 36.59 7.87 -33.62
CA ASN A 141 37.28 9.06 -33.01
C ASN A 141 37.21 9.05 -31.47
N GLY A 142 36.44 8.12 -30.86
CA GLY A 142 36.30 7.98 -29.43
C GLY A 142 35.57 9.13 -28.73
N ILE A 143 34.81 9.94 -29.50
CA ILE A 143 34.04 11.06 -28.99
C ILE A 143 32.56 10.76 -29.20
N THR A 144 31.76 10.94 -28.13
CA THR A 144 30.32 10.72 -28.14
C THR A 144 29.55 11.85 -28.83
N SER A 145 28.29 11.64 -29.14
CA SER A 145 27.42 12.62 -29.81
C SER A 145 27.27 13.96 -29.05
N ILE A 146 27.58 14.02 -27.78
CA ILE A 146 27.59 15.27 -26.99
C ILE A 146 28.98 15.74 -26.60
N GLY A 147 30.03 15.21 -27.25
CA GLY A 147 31.41 15.68 -27.10
C GLY A 147 32.15 15.12 -25.88
N LEU A 148 31.67 14.06 -25.24
CA LEU A 148 32.37 13.37 -24.17
C LEU A 148 33.34 12.33 -24.74
N THR A 149 34.39 11.99 -24.01
CA THR A 149 35.22 10.81 -24.34
C THR A 149 34.44 9.53 -24.07
N ALA A 150 34.30 8.68 -25.08
CA ALA A 150 33.65 7.37 -24.95
C ALA A 150 34.55 6.47 -24.07
N LYS A 151 33.98 6.01 -22.97
CA LYS A 151 34.64 5.14 -21.99
C LYS A 151 33.59 4.47 -21.10
N HIS A 152 34.01 3.49 -20.31
CA HIS A 152 33.13 2.91 -19.28
C HIS A 152 32.49 4.00 -18.39
N GLY A 153 31.19 3.89 -18.17
CA GLY A 153 30.37 4.89 -17.46
C GLY A 153 29.67 5.90 -18.38
N ILE A 154 29.81 5.75 -19.72
CA ILE A 154 28.97 6.45 -20.71
C ILE A 154 28.04 5.43 -21.36
N ILE A 155 26.79 5.83 -21.60
CA ILE A 155 25.83 5.01 -22.33
C ILE A 155 25.22 5.80 -23.48
N ALA A 156 24.97 5.10 -24.59
CA ALA A 156 24.17 5.61 -25.69
C ALA A 156 22.69 5.30 -25.40
N VAL A 157 21.83 6.28 -25.68
CA VAL A 157 20.39 6.27 -25.37
C VAL A 157 19.58 6.91 -26.50
N ASP A 158 18.26 6.69 -26.49
CA ASP A 158 17.33 7.56 -27.20
C ASP A 158 17.05 8.81 -26.31
N PRO A 159 17.49 10.02 -26.69
CA PRO A 159 17.36 11.20 -25.84
C PRO A 159 15.90 11.64 -25.62
N ARG A 160 14.95 11.10 -26.39
CA ARG A 160 13.50 11.30 -26.16
C ARG A 160 12.99 10.46 -24.98
N VAL A 161 13.72 9.38 -24.62
CA VAL A 161 13.36 8.45 -23.53
C VAL A 161 14.20 8.71 -22.28
N ILE A 162 15.50 8.94 -22.48
CA ILE A 162 16.47 9.27 -21.42
C ILE A 162 17.27 10.50 -21.90
N PRO A 163 16.98 11.71 -21.38
CA PRO A 163 17.67 12.92 -21.77
C PRO A 163 19.19 12.82 -21.54
N TYR A 164 19.98 13.46 -22.38
CA TYR A 164 21.42 13.57 -22.18
C TYR A 164 21.77 14.19 -20.82
N GLY A 165 22.87 13.75 -20.23
CA GLY A 165 23.31 14.15 -18.91
C GLY A 165 22.61 13.40 -17.77
N THR A 166 21.58 12.59 -18.05
CA THR A 166 20.91 11.79 -17.03
C THR A 166 21.88 10.82 -16.39
N ARG A 167 21.99 10.88 -15.06
CA ARG A 167 22.78 9.93 -14.27
C ARG A 167 21.97 8.67 -14.01
N VAL A 168 22.57 7.53 -14.22
CA VAL A 168 21.95 6.23 -14.07
C VAL A 168 22.83 5.24 -13.31
N TYR A 169 22.19 4.21 -12.77
CA TYR A 169 22.89 3.02 -12.27
C TYR A 169 22.31 1.78 -12.94
N ILE A 170 23.19 0.87 -13.38
CA ILE A 170 22.81 -0.38 -14.04
C ILE A 170 23.51 -1.53 -13.30
N PRO A 171 22.78 -2.45 -12.65
CA PRO A 171 23.36 -3.60 -11.98
C PRO A 171 24.26 -4.41 -12.91
N GLY A 172 25.45 -4.75 -12.42
CA GLY A 172 26.46 -5.47 -13.20
C GLY A 172 27.30 -4.61 -14.16
N TYR A 173 26.88 -3.35 -14.44
CA TYR A 173 27.68 -2.37 -15.18
C TYR A 173 28.19 -1.23 -14.29
N GLY A 174 27.30 -0.65 -13.46
CA GLY A 174 27.66 0.40 -12.52
C GLY A 174 27.01 1.75 -12.84
N PHE A 175 27.62 2.82 -12.30
CA PHE A 175 27.19 4.19 -12.54
C PHE A 175 27.55 4.66 -13.94
N ALA A 176 26.61 5.36 -14.58
CA ALA A 176 26.80 5.88 -15.92
C ALA A 176 26.07 7.21 -16.14
N VAL A 177 26.42 7.85 -17.26
CA VAL A 177 25.76 9.05 -17.77
C VAL A 177 25.25 8.78 -19.18
N ALA A 178 24.04 9.18 -19.47
CA ALA A 178 23.48 9.20 -20.82
C ALA A 178 24.23 10.28 -21.63
N GLY A 179 25.24 9.87 -22.37
CA GLY A 179 26.21 10.78 -23.01
C GLY A 179 26.38 10.51 -24.49
N ASP A 180 25.69 9.55 -25.06
CA ASP A 180 25.80 9.18 -26.47
C ASP A 180 24.45 8.80 -27.08
N THR A 181 24.43 8.62 -28.40
CA THR A 181 23.33 8.08 -29.16
C THR A 181 23.79 7.26 -30.34
N GLY A 182 22.96 6.43 -30.89
CA GLY A 182 23.25 5.64 -32.11
C GLY A 182 21.97 5.45 -32.94
N GLY A 183 22.14 5.31 -34.27
CA GLY A 183 21.00 5.17 -35.18
C GLY A 183 20.10 3.96 -34.89
N ALA A 184 20.62 2.93 -34.21
CA ALA A 184 19.88 1.74 -33.78
C ALA A 184 19.38 1.82 -32.32
N ILE A 185 19.76 2.86 -31.57
CA ILE A 185 19.41 3.04 -30.16
C ILE A 185 18.16 3.91 -30.06
N ILE A 186 17.01 3.25 -30.21
CA ILE A 186 15.70 3.89 -30.27
C ILE A 186 14.78 3.30 -29.21
N GLY A 187 14.01 4.14 -28.54
CA GLY A 187 13.03 3.73 -27.53
C GLY A 187 13.72 3.17 -26.28
N ASN A 188 13.31 1.98 -25.85
CA ASN A 188 13.85 1.32 -24.64
C ASN A 188 15.13 0.50 -24.94
N ARG A 189 15.98 1.00 -25.83
CA ARG A 189 17.32 0.47 -26.12
C ARG A 189 18.38 1.37 -25.55
N ILE A 190 19.47 0.74 -25.07
CA ILE A 190 20.69 1.41 -24.63
C ILE A 190 21.90 0.65 -25.13
N ASP A 191 23.02 1.35 -25.21
CA ASP A 191 24.29 0.75 -25.56
C ASP A 191 25.36 1.18 -24.57
N LEU A 192 26.05 0.21 -23.95
CA LEU A 192 26.93 0.43 -22.82
C LEU A 192 28.37 0.52 -23.33
N CYS A 193 29.04 1.66 -23.10
CA CYS A 193 30.42 1.79 -23.46
C CYS A 193 31.32 0.92 -22.56
N MET A 194 32.07 0.01 -23.14
CA MET A 194 33.04 -0.86 -22.46
C MET A 194 34.48 -0.43 -22.77
N ASP A 195 35.41 -0.71 -21.85
CA ASP A 195 36.81 -0.39 -22.02
C ASP A 195 37.52 -1.39 -22.94
N SER A 196 36.97 -2.60 -23.15
CA SER A 196 37.53 -3.60 -24.03
C SER A 196 36.49 -4.22 -24.98
N TYR A 197 36.97 -4.58 -26.21
CA TYR A 197 36.14 -5.32 -27.16
C TYR A 197 35.69 -6.68 -26.63
N HIS A 198 36.56 -7.36 -25.86
CA HIS A 198 36.21 -8.63 -25.22
C HIS A 198 35.00 -8.50 -24.29
N ASP A 199 34.98 -7.46 -23.46
CA ASP A 199 33.87 -7.22 -22.52
C ASP A 199 32.59 -6.86 -23.26
N ALA A 200 32.67 -6.07 -24.32
CA ALA A 200 31.52 -5.72 -25.15
C ALA A 200 30.90 -6.96 -25.80
N ILE A 201 31.71 -7.85 -26.39
CA ILE A 201 31.21 -9.10 -26.98
C ILE A 201 30.68 -10.03 -25.93
N SER A 202 31.33 -10.17 -24.79
CA SER A 202 30.88 -11.00 -23.66
C SER A 202 29.57 -10.51 -23.04
N PHE A 203 29.33 -9.19 -23.06
CA PHE A 203 28.09 -8.61 -22.60
C PHE A 203 26.91 -9.04 -23.50
N GLY A 204 27.10 -9.00 -24.82
CA GLY A 204 26.10 -9.37 -25.80
C GLY A 204 24.85 -8.48 -25.72
N ARG A 205 23.67 -9.09 -25.94
CA ARG A 205 22.37 -8.42 -25.85
C ARG A 205 21.55 -9.02 -24.73
N ARG A 206 21.04 -8.19 -23.83
CA ARG A 206 20.18 -8.63 -22.70
C ARG A 206 19.30 -7.51 -22.17
N ASN A 207 18.26 -7.88 -21.44
CA ASN A 207 17.47 -6.90 -20.69
C ASN A 207 18.19 -6.59 -19.36
N VAL A 208 18.23 -5.31 -19.02
CA VAL A 208 18.77 -4.80 -17.77
C VAL A 208 17.78 -3.84 -17.10
N GLU A 209 17.85 -3.74 -15.78
CA GLU A 209 17.22 -2.66 -15.05
C GLU A 209 18.12 -1.43 -15.07
N LEU A 210 17.57 -0.29 -15.45
CA LEU A 210 18.25 1.00 -15.45
C LEU A 210 17.57 1.90 -14.42
N TYR A 211 18.28 2.26 -13.39
CA TYR A 211 17.87 3.16 -12.33
C TYR A 211 18.26 4.59 -12.66
N ILE A 212 17.26 5.46 -12.87
CA ILE A 212 17.50 6.90 -13.09
C ILE A 212 17.68 7.53 -11.72
N LEU A 213 18.87 8.09 -11.47
CA LEU A 213 19.25 8.67 -10.19
C LEU A 213 18.66 10.08 -10.00
N GLU A 214 18.59 10.50 -8.74
CA GLU A 214 18.21 11.87 -8.37
C GLU A 214 19.33 12.89 -8.66
#